data_8ac7b4b68661be5b111fc9197da1f917
#
_entry.id   8ac7b4b68661be5b111fc9197da1f917
#
_cell.length_a   1.000
_cell.length_b   1.000
_cell.length_c   1.000
_cell.angle_alpha   90.00
_cell.angle_beta   90.00
_cell.angle_gamma   90.00
#
_symmetry.space_group_name_H-M   'P 1'
#
loop_
_entity.id
_entity.type
_entity.pdbx_description
1 polymer ?
#
loop_
_entity_poly.entity_id
_entity_poly.type
_entity_poly.pdbx_seq_one_letter_code
_entity_poly.pdbx_strand_id
1 'polypeptide(L)'
;MELEVLRISSQKDSTSGILFDVVNNKRNFLCYTLEDEQRDVKVWGETRIPAGRYKLSLRKEGGFHNRYNAKYGSMHKGMIHVNDVPGFEFILWHTGNTDENTAGCLLLGNTQNSNIVQKDGFVGSSVNAYKEVYPYVAAAIEQSDVYVTYLDYDGTINSNDNSNVNSNDILEKLGEISGEIQVVGAKLDRKVIL
;
A
#
# COMPACT_ATOMS: atom_id res chain seq x y z
N MET A 1 -9.15 -9.60 -9.56
CA MET A 1 -8.72 -8.21 -9.22
C MET A 1 -7.20 -8.19 -9.15
N GLU A 2 -6.56 -7.15 -9.67
CA GLU A 2 -5.12 -6.93 -9.55
C GLU A 2 -4.87 -5.69 -8.70
N LEU A 3 -4.09 -5.87 -7.65
CA LEU A 3 -3.65 -4.81 -6.75
C LEU A 3 -2.14 -4.62 -6.89
N GLU A 4 -1.67 -3.41 -6.59
CA GLU A 4 -0.24 -3.10 -6.64
C GLU A 4 0.16 -2.27 -5.42
N VAL A 5 1.19 -2.68 -4.72
CA VAL A 5 1.91 -1.88 -3.74
C VAL A 5 3.18 -1.36 -4.39
N LEU A 6 3.17 -0.08 -4.74
CA LEU A 6 4.35 0.61 -5.26
C LEU A 6 5.11 1.24 -4.09
N ARG A 7 6.28 0.72 -3.78
CA ARG A 7 7.15 1.23 -2.73
C ARG A 7 7.92 2.42 -3.25
N ILE A 8 7.76 3.56 -2.61
CA ILE A 8 8.30 4.85 -3.06
C ILE A 8 9.52 5.30 -2.27
N SER A 9 9.74 4.75 -1.07
CA SER A 9 10.89 5.08 -0.24
C SER A 9 11.22 3.92 0.69
N SER A 10 12.40 3.32 0.52
CA SER A 10 12.97 2.31 1.43
C SER A 10 14.08 2.95 2.24
N GLN A 11 13.94 2.98 3.54
CA GLN A 11 14.88 3.54 4.48
C GLN A 11 15.37 2.48 5.45
N LYS A 12 16.17 2.89 6.41
CA LYS A 12 16.86 1.98 7.34
C LYS A 12 15.91 1.18 8.23
N ASP A 13 14.78 1.76 8.60
CA ASP A 13 13.87 1.18 9.59
C ASP A 13 12.45 0.97 9.02
N SER A 14 12.16 1.41 7.80
CA SER A 14 10.83 1.26 7.20
C SER A 14 10.79 1.42 5.68
N THR A 15 9.72 0.93 5.07
CA THR A 15 9.42 1.09 3.64
C THR A 15 8.06 1.71 3.46
N SER A 16 8.03 2.90 2.86
CA SER A 16 6.82 3.64 2.50
C SER A 16 6.34 3.28 1.10
N GLY A 17 5.05 3.10 0.93
CA GLY A 17 4.46 2.73 -0.35
C GLY A 17 3.04 3.29 -0.56
N ILE A 18 2.48 2.95 -1.71
CA ILE A 18 1.12 3.30 -2.13
C ILE A 18 0.44 2.04 -2.64
N LEU A 19 -0.78 1.78 -2.20
CA LEU A 19 -1.63 0.70 -2.68
C LEU A 19 -2.54 1.23 -3.78
N PHE A 20 -2.56 0.53 -4.91
CA PHE A 20 -3.44 0.81 -6.04
C PHE A 20 -4.31 -0.40 -6.39
N ASP A 21 -5.51 -0.15 -6.89
CA ASP A 21 -6.27 -1.07 -7.71
C ASP A 21 -5.92 -0.83 -9.18
N VAL A 22 -5.55 -1.89 -9.90
CA VAL A 22 -5.08 -1.80 -11.30
C VAL A 22 -6.17 -2.31 -12.23
N VAL A 23 -6.84 -1.39 -12.93
CA VAL A 23 -7.91 -1.70 -13.88
C VAL A 23 -7.52 -1.18 -15.26
N ASN A 24 -7.48 -2.07 -16.25
CA ASN A 24 -7.11 -1.72 -17.64
C ASN A 24 -5.77 -0.96 -17.73
N ASN A 25 -4.75 -1.42 -17.00
CA ASN A 25 -3.42 -0.81 -16.87
C ASN A 25 -3.42 0.60 -16.25
N LYS A 26 -4.52 1.01 -15.63
CA LYS A 26 -4.60 2.27 -14.88
C LYS A 26 -4.54 1.99 -13.38
N ARG A 27 -3.73 2.77 -12.66
CA ARG A 27 -3.60 2.73 -11.21
C ARG A 27 -4.64 3.65 -10.58
N ASN A 28 -5.56 3.08 -9.81
CA ASN A 28 -6.50 3.83 -8.99
C ASN A 28 -6.01 3.80 -7.55
N PHE A 29 -5.70 4.96 -6.98
CA PHE A 29 -5.21 5.09 -5.61
C PHE A 29 -6.24 4.55 -4.60
N LEU A 30 -5.77 3.73 -3.67
CA LEU A 30 -6.58 3.23 -2.54
C LEU A 30 -6.13 3.83 -1.21
N CYS A 31 -4.87 3.70 -0.85
CA CYS A 31 -4.30 4.24 0.39
C CYS A 31 -2.77 4.25 0.34
N TYR A 32 -2.15 4.85 1.36
CA TYR A 32 -0.72 4.69 1.63
C TYR A 32 -0.46 3.40 2.39
N THR A 33 0.79 2.90 2.29
CA THR A 33 1.24 1.69 2.99
C THR A 33 2.54 1.91 3.73
N LEU A 34 2.74 1.13 4.79
CA LEU A 34 4.00 1.04 5.52
C LEU A 34 4.33 -0.43 5.77
N GLU A 35 5.59 -0.77 5.58
CA GLU A 35 6.20 -2.06 5.88
C GLU A 35 7.48 -1.84 6.70
N ASP A 36 8.03 -2.92 7.24
CA ASP A 36 9.39 -2.95 7.77
C ASP A 36 10.42 -2.58 6.68
N GLU A 37 11.69 -2.55 7.02
CA GLU A 37 12.77 -2.22 6.10
C GLU A 37 13.10 -3.36 5.13
N GLN A 38 13.81 -3.03 4.08
CA GLN A 38 14.42 -4.02 3.18
C GLN A 38 15.64 -4.66 3.83
N ARG A 39 15.72 -5.99 3.74
CA ARG A 39 16.92 -6.76 4.14
C ARG A 39 17.22 -7.86 3.12
N ASP A 40 18.49 -8.08 2.81
CA ASP A 40 18.93 -9.17 1.95
C ASP A 40 18.76 -10.53 2.63
N VAL A 41 18.95 -10.57 3.94
CA VAL A 41 18.71 -11.75 4.78
C VAL A 41 17.58 -11.43 5.73
N LYS A 42 16.55 -12.27 5.71
CA LYS A 42 15.39 -12.09 6.58
C LYS A 42 15.78 -12.09 8.05
N VAL A 43 15.35 -11.03 8.74
CA VAL A 43 15.30 -10.94 10.21
C VAL A 43 13.83 -11.01 10.62
N TRP A 44 13.52 -11.85 11.57
CA TRP A 44 12.13 -12.01 12.04
C TRP A 44 11.62 -10.71 12.67
N GLY A 45 10.46 -10.27 12.21
CA GLY A 45 9.84 -9.04 12.70
C GLY A 45 10.40 -7.74 12.13
N GLU A 46 11.44 -7.79 11.31
CA GLU A 46 12.23 -6.66 10.86
C GLU A 46 12.48 -6.68 9.34
N THR A 47 11.61 -7.34 8.58
CA THR A 47 11.85 -7.47 7.14
C THR A 47 10.54 -7.36 6.38
N ARG A 48 10.49 -6.44 5.43
CA ARG A 48 9.34 -6.25 4.54
C ARG A 48 9.09 -7.46 3.65
N ILE A 49 7.91 -7.50 3.04
CA ILE A 49 7.52 -8.52 2.07
C ILE A 49 8.48 -8.47 0.86
N PRO A 50 9.03 -9.60 0.39
CA PRO A 50 9.81 -9.61 -0.86
C PRO A 50 9.01 -9.07 -2.05
N ALA A 51 9.68 -8.38 -2.99
CA ALA A 51 9.05 -7.98 -4.24
C ALA A 51 8.54 -9.21 -5.00
N GLY A 52 7.35 -9.12 -5.57
CA GLY A 52 6.71 -10.24 -6.24
C GLY A 52 5.20 -10.11 -6.31
N ARG A 53 4.56 -11.07 -7.00
CA ARG A 53 3.10 -11.16 -7.13
C ARG A 53 2.58 -12.33 -6.30
N TYR A 54 1.63 -12.04 -5.42
CA TYR A 54 1.08 -12.98 -4.45
C TYR A 54 -0.44 -13.02 -4.52
N LYS A 55 -1.01 -14.22 -4.31
CA LYS A 55 -2.46 -14.39 -4.19
C LYS A 55 -2.92 -13.95 -2.80
N LEU A 56 -4.06 -13.26 -2.74
CA LEU A 56 -4.72 -12.92 -1.49
C LEU A 56 -5.81 -13.92 -1.13
N SER A 57 -6.01 -14.13 0.17
CA SER A 57 -7.11 -14.91 0.73
C SER A 57 -7.65 -14.29 2.02
N LEU A 58 -8.78 -14.79 2.51
CA LEU A 58 -9.35 -14.41 3.82
C LEU A 58 -9.02 -15.48 4.87
N ARG A 59 -8.09 -15.19 5.76
CA ARG A 59 -7.73 -16.05 6.88
C ARG A 59 -8.71 -15.85 8.04
N LYS A 60 -9.45 -16.91 8.39
CA LYS A 60 -10.53 -16.90 9.40
C LYS A 60 -10.13 -17.54 10.74
N GLU A 61 -8.85 -17.47 11.09
CA GLU A 61 -8.30 -18.05 12.31
C GLU A 61 -7.16 -17.21 12.89
N GLY A 62 -6.78 -17.51 14.13
CA GLY A 62 -5.69 -16.88 14.85
C GLY A 62 -6.09 -15.57 15.56
N GLY A 63 -5.15 -15.06 16.37
CA GLY A 63 -5.41 -13.93 17.28
C GLY A 63 -5.78 -12.63 16.58
N PHE A 64 -5.23 -12.34 15.40
CA PHE A 64 -5.61 -11.18 14.60
C PHE A 64 -7.06 -11.29 14.13
N HIS A 65 -7.46 -12.44 13.57
CA HIS A 65 -8.85 -12.65 13.16
C HIS A 65 -9.83 -12.44 14.32
N ASN A 66 -9.55 -13.03 15.47
CA ASN A 66 -10.44 -12.92 16.63
C ASN A 66 -10.59 -11.47 17.12
N ARG A 67 -9.48 -10.71 17.20
CA ARG A 67 -9.51 -9.28 17.57
C ARG A 67 -10.27 -8.42 16.55
N TYR A 68 -10.07 -8.66 15.27
CA TYR A 68 -10.72 -7.91 14.20
C TYR A 68 -12.20 -8.24 14.07
N ASN A 69 -12.57 -9.50 14.26
CA ASN A 69 -13.96 -9.92 14.32
C ASN A 69 -14.71 -9.26 15.50
N ALA A 70 -14.10 -9.21 16.66
CA ALA A 70 -14.66 -8.50 17.83
C ALA A 70 -14.78 -6.99 17.59
N LYS A 71 -13.77 -6.38 16.93
CA LYS A 71 -13.72 -4.92 16.69
C LYS A 71 -14.64 -4.44 15.58
N TYR A 72 -14.78 -5.20 14.51
CA TYR A 72 -15.44 -4.76 13.26
C TYR A 72 -16.72 -5.53 12.96
N GLY A 73 -17.04 -6.61 13.70
CA GLY A 73 -18.29 -7.35 13.58
C GLY A 73 -18.55 -7.85 12.16
N SER A 74 -19.74 -7.58 11.65
CA SER A 74 -20.19 -8.06 10.33
C SER A 74 -19.36 -7.56 9.14
N MET A 75 -18.60 -6.47 9.30
CA MET A 75 -17.69 -5.99 8.28
C MET A 75 -16.54 -6.97 8.07
N HIS A 76 -16.07 -7.65 9.13
CA HIS A 76 -14.91 -8.54 9.09
C HIS A 76 -15.29 -9.92 8.55
N LYS A 77 -14.66 -10.33 7.44
CA LYS A 77 -14.86 -11.63 6.76
C LYS A 77 -13.68 -12.59 6.93
N GLY A 78 -12.59 -12.12 7.53
CA GLY A 78 -11.31 -12.78 7.71
C GLY A 78 -10.19 -11.75 7.54
N MET A 79 -8.99 -12.02 8.00
CA MET A 79 -7.83 -11.16 7.72
C MET A 79 -7.42 -11.31 6.25
N ILE A 80 -7.16 -10.20 5.55
CA ILE A 80 -6.52 -10.28 4.22
C ILE A 80 -5.13 -10.86 4.45
N HIS A 81 -4.88 -12.02 3.85
CA HIS A 81 -3.66 -12.81 3.96
C HIS A 81 -2.95 -12.87 2.61
N VAL A 82 -1.67 -12.52 2.61
CA VAL A 82 -0.78 -12.65 1.45
C VAL A 82 -0.20 -14.07 1.49
N ASN A 83 -0.60 -14.90 0.53
CA ASN A 83 -0.23 -16.33 0.52
C ASN A 83 1.16 -16.55 -0.09
N ASP A 84 1.79 -17.62 0.35
CA ASP A 84 3.01 -18.20 -0.24
C ASP A 84 4.18 -17.22 -0.36
N VAL A 85 4.31 -16.28 0.59
CA VAL A 85 5.43 -15.36 0.65
C VAL A 85 6.69 -16.13 1.08
N PRO A 86 7.76 -16.17 0.25
CA PRO A 86 8.96 -16.95 0.56
C PRO A 86 9.59 -16.57 1.90
N GLY A 87 9.73 -17.55 2.78
CA GLY A 87 10.33 -17.36 4.11
C GLY A 87 9.44 -16.66 5.14
N PHE A 88 8.16 -16.38 4.83
CA PHE A 88 7.22 -15.76 5.76
C PHE A 88 6.02 -16.65 6.01
N GLU A 89 5.48 -16.57 7.23
CA GLU A 89 4.21 -17.14 7.61
C GLU A 89 3.24 -16.02 8.01
N PHE A 90 1.96 -16.15 7.61
CA PHE A 90 0.88 -15.29 8.08
C PHE A 90 1.07 -13.79 7.84
N ILE A 91 1.51 -13.40 6.65
CA ILE A 91 1.55 -11.99 6.25
C ILE A 91 0.12 -11.47 6.07
N LEU A 92 -0.25 -10.48 6.87
CA LEU A 92 -1.60 -9.93 6.92
C LEU A 92 -1.59 -8.42 6.59
N TRP A 93 -2.73 -7.93 6.12
CA TRP A 93 -2.99 -6.50 6.07
C TRP A 93 -3.74 -6.09 7.33
N HIS A 94 -3.21 -5.12 8.06
CA HIS A 94 -3.82 -4.69 9.31
C HIS A 94 -3.60 -3.22 9.64
N THR A 95 -4.17 -2.76 10.74
CA THR A 95 -4.01 -1.39 11.23
C THR A 95 -2.75 -1.24 12.06
N GLY A 96 -2.08 -0.13 11.92
CA GLY A 96 -0.88 0.28 12.64
C GLY A 96 -0.39 1.61 12.08
N ASN A 97 0.47 2.32 12.77
CA ASN A 97 0.91 3.65 12.38
C ASN A 97 2.43 3.72 12.11
N THR A 98 3.23 2.89 12.77
CA THR A 98 4.68 2.83 12.63
C THR A 98 5.12 1.40 12.31
N ASP A 99 6.34 1.22 11.86
CA ASP A 99 6.97 -0.08 11.63
C ASP A 99 6.94 -0.96 12.88
N GLU A 100 7.08 -0.41 14.09
CA GLU A 100 6.92 -1.15 15.36
C GLU A 100 5.54 -1.81 15.53
N ASN A 101 4.56 -1.44 14.71
CA ASN A 101 3.24 -2.06 14.73
C ASN A 101 3.11 -3.25 13.79
N THR A 102 4.16 -3.60 13.07
CA THR A 102 4.21 -4.75 12.17
C THR A 102 5.38 -5.68 12.50
N ALA A 103 5.39 -6.85 11.90
CA ALA A 103 6.45 -7.85 11.98
C ALA A 103 6.51 -8.58 10.63
N GLY A 104 6.60 -7.82 9.53
CA GLY A 104 6.54 -8.28 8.15
C GLY A 104 5.17 -8.12 7.48
N CYS A 105 4.16 -7.60 8.18
CA CYS A 105 2.83 -7.36 7.63
C CYS A 105 2.72 -5.98 6.94
N LEU A 106 1.66 -5.78 6.15
CA LEU A 106 1.37 -4.50 5.50
C LEU A 106 0.43 -3.64 6.37
N LEU A 107 0.84 -2.42 6.66
CA LEU A 107 0.01 -1.41 7.31
C LEU A 107 -0.63 -0.50 6.26
N LEU A 108 -1.89 -0.09 6.50
CA LEU A 108 -2.67 0.80 5.64
C LEU A 108 -2.86 2.16 6.32
N GLY A 109 -2.82 3.26 5.56
CA GLY A 109 -3.04 4.61 6.08
C GLY A 109 -3.59 5.57 5.05
N ASN A 110 -4.39 6.56 5.50
CA ASN A 110 -4.92 7.63 4.62
C ASN A 110 -3.94 8.80 4.47
N THR A 111 -2.93 8.86 5.32
CA THR A 111 -1.83 9.82 5.22
C THR A 111 -0.50 9.12 5.44
N GLN A 112 0.58 9.73 4.99
CA GLN A 112 1.94 9.22 5.15
C GLN A 112 2.90 10.35 5.44
N ASN A 113 3.83 10.15 6.38
CA ASN A 113 4.95 11.03 6.59
C ASN A 113 6.20 10.46 5.90
N SER A 114 7.11 11.34 5.51
CA SER A 114 8.37 10.92 4.91
C SER A 114 9.22 10.13 5.92
N ASN A 115 9.52 8.88 5.60
CA ASN A 115 10.41 8.04 6.38
C ASN A 115 11.91 8.39 6.21
N ILE A 116 12.22 9.36 5.37
CA ILE A 116 13.56 9.98 5.28
C ILE A 116 13.79 10.90 6.48
N VAL A 117 12.76 11.64 6.88
CA VAL A 117 12.84 12.62 7.98
C VAL A 117 12.47 11.97 9.31
N GLN A 118 11.48 11.09 9.31
CA GLN A 118 11.02 10.37 10.48
C GLN A 118 11.56 8.94 10.44
N LYS A 119 12.45 8.62 11.38
CA LYS A 119 13.19 7.36 11.42
C LYS A 119 12.32 6.11 11.25
N ASP A 120 11.22 6.05 11.99
CA ASP A 120 10.39 4.84 12.11
C ASP A 120 9.31 4.75 11.01
N GLY A 121 9.28 5.71 10.07
CA GLY A 121 8.19 5.83 9.12
C GLY A 121 6.84 6.10 9.82
N PHE A 122 5.82 6.49 9.06
CA PHE A 122 4.50 6.72 9.65
C PHE A 122 3.40 6.73 8.60
N VAL A 123 2.30 6.02 8.90
CA VAL A 123 1.02 6.17 8.21
C VAL A 123 -0.06 6.61 9.20
N GLY A 124 -0.82 7.65 8.81
CA GLY A 124 -1.88 8.21 9.65
C GLY A 124 -3.25 7.68 9.26
N SER A 125 -4.22 7.85 10.19
CA SER A 125 -5.62 7.42 9.99
C SER A 125 -5.77 5.95 9.56
N SER A 126 -4.92 5.07 10.06
CA SER A 126 -4.82 3.68 9.65
C SER A 126 -6.14 2.91 9.83
N VAL A 127 -6.89 3.16 10.90
CA VAL A 127 -8.21 2.54 11.12
C VAL A 127 -9.21 2.96 10.04
N ASN A 128 -9.19 4.21 9.58
CA ASN A 128 -10.08 4.69 8.53
C ASN A 128 -9.69 4.09 7.18
N ALA A 129 -8.42 4.13 6.83
CA ALA A 129 -7.90 3.47 5.62
C ALA A 129 -8.30 1.99 5.56
N TYR A 130 -8.14 1.27 6.68
CA TYR A 130 -8.57 -0.12 6.76
C TYR A 130 -10.07 -0.29 6.51
N LYS A 131 -10.92 0.55 7.11
CA LYS A 131 -12.38 0.50 6.92
C LYS A 131 -12.81 0.83 5.49
N GLU A 132 -12.06 1.62 4.76
CA GLU A 132 -12.32 1.99 3.37
C GLU A 132 -11.84 0.91 2.39
N VAL A 133 -10.63 0.41 2.57
CA VAL A 133 -9.99 -0.54 1.66
C VAL A 133 -10.43 -1.98 1.91
N TYR A 134 -10.51 -2.40 3.18
CA TYR A 134 -10.77 -3.80 3.53
C TYR A 134 -12.07 -4.36 2.94
N PRO A 135 -13.24 -3.71 3.06
CA PRO A 135 -14.48 -4.26 2.52
C PRO A 135 -14.44 -4.46 1.01
N TYR A 136 -13.80 -3.54 0.30
CA TYR A 136 -13.64 -3.58 -1.15
C TYR A 136 -12.81 -4.80 -1.59
N VAL A 137 -11.65 -5.00 -0.97
CA VAL A 137 -10.75 -6.12 -1.29
C VAL A 137 -11.34 -7.45 -0.80
N ALA A 138 -11.92 -7.49 0.40
CA ALA A 138 -12.53 -8.69 0.95
C ALA A 138 -13.70 -9.19 0.09
N ALA A 139 -14.56 -8.29 -0.39
CA ALA A 139 -15.66 -8.65 -1.29
C ALA A 139 -15.16 -9.23 -2.63
N ALA A 140 -14.06 -8.69 -3.15
CA ALA A 140 -13.43 -9.22 -4.36
C ALA A 140 -12.85 -10.62 -4.14
N ILE A 141 -12.20 -10.88 -3.00
CA ILE A 141 -11.65 -12.19 -2.64
C ILE A 141 -12.76 -13.23 -2.50
N GLU A 142 -13.94 -12.86 -2.00
CA GLU A 142 -15.09 -13.78 -1.89
C GLU A 142 -15.69 -14.16 -3.26
N GLN A 143 -15.45 -13.36 -4.30
CA GLN A 143 -16.04 -13.56 -5.62
C GLN A 143 -15.07 -14.11 -6.66
N SER A 144 -13.78 -13.83 -6.54
CA SER A 144 -12.79 -14.17 -7.56
C SER A 144 -11.39 -14.22 -7.00
N ASP A 145 -10.43 -14.66 -7.81
CA ASP A 145 -9.01 -14.56 -7.48
C ASP A 145 -8.57 -13.09 -7.43
N VAL A 146 -7.89 -12.74 -6.35
CA VAL A 146 -7.28 -11.42 -6.14
C VAL A 146 -5.78 -11.60 -5.94
N TYR A 147 -5.00 -10.78 -6.62
CA TYR A 147 -3.56 -10.77 -6.50
C TYR A 147 -3.07 -9.39 -6.13
N VAL A 148 -1.95 -9.34 -5.41
CA VAL A 148 -1.20 -8.12 -5.13
C VAL A 148 0.23 -8.28 -5.63
N THR A 149 0.73 -7.25 -6.31
CA THR A 149 2.13 -7.17 -6.76
C THR A 149 2.85 -6.11 -5.93
N TYR A 150 3.94 -6.52 -5.26
CA TYR A 150 4.83 -5.60 -4.54
C TYR A 150 5.96 -5.21 -5.47
N LEU A 151 6.07 -3.91 -5.77
CA LEU A 151 7.06 -3.33 -6.68
C LEU A 151 7.90 -2.28 -5.95
N ASP A 152 9.20 -2.34 -6.17
CA ASP A 152 10.10 -1.30 -5.73
C ASP A 152 10.22 -0.23 -6.83
N TYR A 153 9.96 1.03 -6.49
CA TYR A 153 10.28 2.15 -7.37
C TYR A 153 11.78 2.43 -7.22
N ASP A 154 12.56 1.96 -8.17
CA ASP A 154 14.01 2.06 -8.13
C ASP A 154 14.56 3.35 -8.75
N GLY A 155 13.68 4.21 -9.27
CA GLY A 155 14.06 5.43 -9.98
C GLY A 155 14.82 5.15 -11.30
N THR A 156 15.08 3.90 -11.62
CA THR A 156 15.64 3.52 -12.91
C THR A 156 14.51 3.52 -13.94
N ILE A 157 14.49 4.51 -14.78
CA ILE A 157 13.85 4.41 -16.09
C ILE A 157 14.60 3.26 -16.78
N ASN A 158 13.95 2.11 -16.94
CA ASN A 158 14.52 1.00 -17.66
C ASN A 158 14.95 1.52 -19.04
N SER A 159 16.25 1.71 -19.24
CA SER A 159 16.85 2.17 -20.50
C SER A 159 16.63 1.19 -21.66
N ASN A 160 15.90 0.09 -21.43
CA ASN A 160 15.48 -0.89 -22.44
C ASN A 160 14.12 -0.55 -23.08
N ASP A 161 13.34 0.35 -22.52
CA ASP A 161 12.26 1.00 -23.27
C ASP A 161 12.91 2.10 -24.12
N ASN A 162 13.11 1.79 -25.39
CA ASN A 162 13.54 2.71 -26.44
C ASN A 162 12.50 3.82 -26.77
N SER A 163 11.73 4.25 -25.78
CA SER A 163 11.05 5.52 -25.82
C SER A 163 12.02 6.56 -25.27
N ASN A 164 12.55 7.41 -26.15
CA ASN A 164 13.26 8.64 -25.80
C ASN A 164 12.35 9.49 -24.91
N VAL A 165 12.27 9.18 -23.61
CA VAL A 165 11.62 10.06 -22.64
C VAL A 165 12.60 11.19 -22.36
N ASN A 166 12.47 12.26 -23.14
CA ASN A 166 13.22 13.48 -22.94
C ASN A 166 12.90 14.03 -21.53
N SER A 167 13.90 14.53 -20.83
CA SER A 167 13.72 15.17 -19.53
C SER A 167 12.67 16.29 -19.56
N ASN A 168 12.45 16.90 -20.71
CA ASN A 168 11.40 17.90 -20.93
C ASN A 168 9.99 17.29 -20.87
N ASP A 169 9.78 16.06 -21.35
CA ASP A 169 8.48 15.38 -21.30
C ASP A 169 8.09 15.02 -19.85
N ILE A 170 9.08 14.75 -19.00
CA ILE A 170 8.86 14.49 -17.56
C ILE A 170 8.46 15.82 -16.88
N LEU A 171 9.14 16.91 -17.19
CA LEU A 171 8.82 18.24 -16.63
C LEU A 171 7.46 18.75 -17.12
N GLU A 172 7.08 18.48 -18.36
CA GLU A 172 5.76 18.80 -18.91
C GLU A 172 4.66 18.02 -18.21
N LYS A 173 4.81 16.69 -18.05
CA LYS A 173 3.87 15.84 -17.30
C LYS A 173 3.77 16.20 -15.82
N LEU A 174 4.87 16.56 -15.18
CA LEU A 174 4.85 17.08 -13.80
C LEU A 174 4.13 18.43 -13.71
N GLY A 175 4.27 19.28 -14.74
CA GLY A 175 3.54 20.53 -14.88
C GLY A 175 2.02 20.32 -15.05
N GLU A 176 1.61 19.35 -15.86
CA GLU A 176 0.20 18.95 -16.04
C GLU A 176 -0.42 18.44 -14.73
N ILE A 177 0.27 17.55 -14.01
CA ILE A 177 -0.17 17.01 -12.71
C ILE A 177 -0.28 18.14 -11.68
N SER A 178 0.66 19.05 -11.64
CA SER A 178 0.62 20.24 -10.77
C SER A 178 -0.55 21.16 -11.11
N GLY A 179 -0.86 21.34 -12.40
CA GLY A 179 -2.02 22.10 -12.88
C GLY A 179 -3.35 21.46 -12.48
N GLU A 180 -3.47 20.15 -12.60
CA GLU A 180 -4.67 19.41 -12.19
C GLU A 180 -4.90 19.47 -10.67
N ILE A 181 -3.84 19.40 -9.87
CA ILE A 181 -3.93 19.55 -8.40
C ILE A 181 -4.40 20.96 -8.03
N GLN A 182 -3.94 22.01 -8.72
CA GLN A 182 -4.42 23.37 -8.47
C GLN A 182 -5.89 23.55 -8.86
N VAL A 183 -6.35 22.95 -9.94
CA VAL A 183 -7.76 23.00 -10.38
C VAL A 183 -8.68 22.26 -9.39
N VAL A 184 -8.23 21.14 -8.82
CA VAL A 184 -8.98 20.41 -7.79
C VAL A 184 -9.02 21.21 -6.48
N GLY A 185 -7.93 21.83 -6.07
CA GLY A 185 -7.88 22.72 -4.90
C GLY A 185 -8.84 23.91 -5.04
N ALA A 186 -8.82 24.59 -6.16
CA ALA A 186 -9.71 25.73 -6.44
C ALA A 186 -11.21 25.36 -6.52
N LYS A 187 -11.54 24.11 -6.88
CA LYS A 187 -12.92 23.60 -6.86
C LYS A 187 -13.40 23.23 -5.46
N LEU A 188 -12.52 22.81 -4.59
CA LEU A 188 -12.83 22.53 -3.18
C LEU A 188 -13.11 23.82 -2.40
N ASP A 189 -12.31 24.88 -2.60
CA ASP A 189 -12.50 26.14 -1.91
C ASP A 189 -13.82 26.86 -2.29
N ARG A 190 -14.37 26.60 -3.48
CA ARG A 190 -15.68 27.14 -3.89
C ARG A 190 -16.89 26.42 -3.32
N LYS A 191 -16.73 25.22 -2.74
CA LYS A 191 -17.84 24.45 -2.12
C LYS A 191 -18.00 24.71 -0.62
N VAL A 192 -17.11 25.46 -0.01
CA VAL A 192 -17.14 25.77 1.45
C VAL A 192 -17.76 27.16 1.72
N ILE A 193 -18.13 27.91 0.68
CA ILE A 193 -18.79 29.24 0.83
C ILE A 193 -20.17 29.19 0.15
N LEU A 194 -21.08 28.40 0.74
CA LEU A 194 -22.55 28.54 0.57
C LEU A 194 -23.22 27.92 1.79
#